data_3664578a6c09324ea564701ec72032a3
#
_entry.id   3664578a6c09324ea564701ec72032a3
#
_cell.length_a   1.000
_cell.length_b   1.000
_cell.length_c   1.000
_cell.angle_alpha   90.00
_cell.angle_beta   90.00
_cell.angle_gamma   90.00
#
_symmetry.space_group_name_H-M   'P 1'
#
loop_
_entity.id
_entity.type
_entity.pdbx_description
1 polymer ?
#
loop_
_entity_poly.entity_id
_entity_poly.type
_entity_poly.pdbx_seq_one_letter_code
_entity_poly.pdbx_strand_id
1 'polypeptide(L)'
;SSPNLVVTNYQTLFGVDHVDLAFGPFSSLLTAPASSVAARYGMAFVEGAGGAPSVFDTPSNQADHDVFDVSLPIADEMVPFVHWIASLPASERPKTAAYPMAQDPFADPPVQLAQTLLQKLRLQTVYSNIFPSVVATYKAQADQVAATGAQLVVLGSTDVPTVSAFMRAFEQQHYTPKLFIAAAGPDQGGAFTSAVGMGNADGIMVPDGWFPGYRNAASKQMVRQYVARYGGTASGVNADVAEAYSVGQVIEQAVKATGGTDNSKIISFLHSGVTLTSVQGPVKFDALGENGAAAAFIFQWRHGSFNQVLPTGTAGSVQIISTKPPWAS
;
A
#
# COMPACT_ATOMS: atom_id res chain seq x y z
N SER A 1 17.77 1.27 7.43
CA SER A 1 18.22 1.40 6.04
C SER A 1 18.04 2.84 5.59
N SER A 2 18.91 3.29 4.67
CA SER A 2 18.85 4.64 4.11
C SER A 2 19.02 4.58 2.59
N PRO A 3 18.51 5.58 1.83
CA PRO A 3 18.70 5.65 0.38
C PRO A 3 20.15 5.55 -0.06
N ASN A 4 21.08 6.22 0.65
CA ASN A 4 22.51 6.16 0.31
C ASN A 4 23.10 4.75 0.48
N LEU A 5 22.70 4.05 1.55
CA LEU A 5 23.17 2.68 1.79
C LEU A 5 22.62 1.70 0.75
N VAL A 6 21.37 1.89 0.32
CA VAL A 6 20.77 1.09 -0.74
C VAL A 6 21.54 1.24 -2.05
N VAL A 7 21.89 2.45 -2.45
CA VAL A 7 22.72 2.69 -3.65
C VAL A 7 24.02 1.90 -3.56
N THR A 8 24.74 1.99 -2.43
CA THR A 8 26.00 1.27 -2.23
C THR A 8 25.79 -0.25 -2.30
N ASN A 9 24.73 -0.77 -1.66
CA ASN A 9 24.46 -2.20 -1.66
C ASN A 9 24.17 -2.74 -3.07
N TYR A 10 23.35 -2.05 -3.85
CA TYR A 10 23.04 -2.48 -5.22
C TYR A 10 24.23 -2.32 -6.17
N GLN A 11 25.08 -1.30 -5.97
CA GLN A 11 26.37 -1.22 -6.68
C GLN A 11 27.28 -2.40 -6.37
N THR A 12 27.30 -2.89 -5.13
CA THR A 12 28.05 -4.09 -4.74
C THR A 12 27.47 -5.34 -5.40
N LEU A 13 26.14 -5.53 -5.31
CA LEU A 13 25.47 -6.69 -5.91
C LEU A 13 25.76 -6.82 -7.41
N PHE A 14 25.68 -5.71 -8.15
CA PHE A 14 25.88 -5.75 -9.61
C PHE A 14 27.34 -5.67 -10.04
N GLY A 15 28.15 -4.81 -9.39
CA GLY A 15 29.49 -4.51 -9.82
C GLY A 15 30.57 -5.43 -9.21
N VAL A 16 30.29 -6.05 -8.05
CA VAL A 16 31.26 -6.91 -7.32
C VAL A 16 30.78 -8.35 -7.29
N ASP A 17 29.52 -8.56 -6.85
CA ASP A 17 28.99 -9.91 -6.68
C ASP A 17 28.44 -10.49 -8.00
N HIS A 18 28.23 -9.67 -9.02
CA HIS A 18 27.76 -10.04 -10.36
C HIS A 18 26.51 -10.91 -10.34
N VAL A 19 25.47 -10.47 -9.58
CA VAL A 19 24.21 -11.18 -9.51
C VAL A 19 23.47 -11.16 -10.85
N ASP A 20 22.79 -12.24 -11.20
CA ASP A 20 22.09 -12.38 -12.46
C ASP A 20 20.70 -11.70 -12.45
N LEU A 21 20.06 -11.56 -11.29
CA LEU A 21 18.69 -11.07 -11.12
C LEU A 21 18.63 -10.02 -10.02
N ALA A 22 17.78 -9.02 -10.20
CA ALA A 22 17.55 -7.94 -9.25
C ALA A 22 16.10 -7.93 -8.74
N PHE A 23 15.94 -7.76 -7.43
CA PHE A 23 14.66 -7.62 -6.77
C PHE A 23 14.63 -6.31 -6.00
N GLY A 24 13.45 -5.67 -5.95
CA GLY A 24 13.27 -4.43 -5.20
C GLY A 24 13.36 -4.63 -3.69
N PRO A 25 13.87 -3.62 -2.98
CA PRO A 25 13.82 -3.57 -1.52
C PRO A 25 12.43 -3.13 -1.05
N PHE A 26 12.12 -3.31 0.21
CA PHE A 26 11.06 -2.58 0.89
C PHE A 26 11.61 -1.20 1.29
N SER A 27 11.03 -0.07 1.02
CA SER A 27 9.77 0.32 0.42
C SER A 27 10.02 1.30 -0.75
N SER A 28 9.02 2.07 -1.21
CA SER A 28 9.17 3.06 -2.30
C SER A 28 10.35 4.02 -2.10
N LEU A 29 10.61 4.45 -0.85
CA LEU A 29 11.75 5.29 -0.48
C LEU A 29 13.11 4.68 -0.85
N LEU A 30 13.22 3.36 -0.81
CA LEU A 30 14.46 2.62 -1.13
C LEU A 30 14.45 2.09 -2.56
N THR A 31 13.29 1.83 -3.14
CA THR A 31 13.14 1.28 -4.48
C THR A 31 13.58 2.27 -5.56
N ALA A 32 13.21 3.54 -5.47
CA ALA A 32 13.61 4.55 -6.44
C ALA A 32 15.13 4.69 -6.61
N PRO A 33 15.95 4.83 -5.56
CA PRO A 33 17.41 4.85 -5.72
C PRO A 33 17.98 3.48 -6.12
N ALA A 34 17.38 2.35 -5.72
CA ALA A 34 17.84 1.02 -6.11
C ALA A 34 17.62 0.76 -7.60
N SER A 35 16.43 1.06 -8.13
CA SER A 35 16.09 0.91 -9.55
C SER A 35 16.98 1.76 -10.45
N SER A 36 17.32 2.99 -10.02
CA SER A 36 18.28 3.84 -10.75
C SER A 36 19.70 3.27 -10.80
N VAL A 37 20.09 2.42 -9.84
CA VAL A 37 21.35 1.66 -9.94
C VAL A 37 21.16 0.49 -10.90
N ALA A 38 20.06 -0.28 -10.79
CA ALA A 38 19.80 -1.43 -11.66
C ALA A 38 19.78 -1.04 -13.14
N ALA A 39 19.14 0.06 -13.51
CA ALA A 39 19.10 0.60 -14.87
C ALA A 39 20.50 0.79 -15.48
N ARG A 40 21.47 1.32 -14.70
CA ARG A 40 22.85 1.51 -15.16
C ARG A 40 23.58 0.21 -15.48
N TYR A 41 23.11 -0.91 -14.97
CA TYR A 41 23.62 -2.24 -15.24
C TYR A 41 22.74 -3.05 -16.20
N GLY A 42 21.67 -2.45 -16.75
CA GLY A 42 20.74 -3.11 -17.66
C GLY A 42 19.98 -4.27 -17.02
N MET A 43 19.67 -4.18 -15.72
CA MET A 43 19.01 -5.23 -14.96
C MET A 43 17.50 -5.06 -15.00
N ALA A 44 16.77 -6.12 -15.33
CA ALA A 44 15.34 -6.18 -15.07
C ALA A 44 15.10 -6.09 -13.56
N PHE A 45 14.41 -5.03 -13.12
CA PHE A 45 14.21 -4.74 -11.72
C PHE A 45 12.76 -4.99 -11.32
N VAL A 46 12.51 -6.16 -10.72
CA VAL A 46 11.15 -6.55 -10.31
C VAL A 46 10.98 -6.31 -8.81
N GLU A 47 9.94 -5.60 -8.47
CA GLU A 47 9.66 -5.21 -7.11
C GLU A 47 8.19 -5.46 -6.74
N GLY A 48 7.82 -5.38 -5.45
CA GLY A 48 6.48 -5.67 -4.99
C GLY A 48 5.99 -4.78 -3.86
N ALA A 49 6.85 -3.93 -3.30
CA ALA A 49 6.51 -3.06 -2.17
C ALA A 49 7.02 -1.63 -2.37
N GLY A 50 7.25 -1.24 -3.61
CA GLY A 50 7.84 0.05 -4.00
C GLY A 50 7.07 0.82 -5.06
N GLY A 51 5.79 0.52 -5.25
CA GLY A 51 4.93 1.00 -6.35
C GLY A 51 4.56 2.49 -6.34
N ALA A 52 5.37 3.37 -5.74
CA ALA A 52 5.11 4.81 -5.79
C ALA A 52 5.39 5.40 -7.18
N PRO A 53 4.61 6.39 -7.66
CA PRO A 53 4.86 7.07 -8.93
C PRO A 53 6.29 7.57 -9.09
N SER A 54 6.92 8.01 -8.00
CA SER A 54 8.33 8.47 -8.02
C SER A 54 9.35 7.40 -8.40
N VAL A 55 8.99 6.12 -8.37
CA VAL A 55 9.82 5.01 -8.85
C VAL A 55 9.75 4.91 -10.37
N PHE A 56 8.56 5.07 -10.95
CA PHE A 56 8.28 4.90 -12.38
C PHE A 56 8.52 6.17 -13.18
N ASP A 57 8.34 7.36 -12.57
CA ASP A 57 8.56 8.65 -13.20
C ASP A 57 10.03 9.09 -13.24
N THR A 58 10.97 8.21 -12.95
CA THR A 58 12.40 8.53 -13.04
C THR A 58 12.85 8.63 -14.49
N PRO A 59 13.80 9.54 -14.82
CA PRO A 59 14.34 9.64 -16.18
C PRO A 59 14.95 8.31 -16.69
N SER A 60 15.55 7.50 -15.81
CA SER A 60 16.08 6.19 -16.17
C SER A 60 14.96 5.23 -16.56
N ASN A 61 13.90 5.10 -15.77
CA ASN A 61 12.80 4.19 -16.12
C ASN A 61 12.03 4.66 -17.35
N GLN A 62 11.85 5.99 -17.53
CA GLN A 62 11.24 6.53 -18.75
C GLN A 62 12.06 6.26 -20.03
N ALA A 63 13.38 6.09 -19.90
CA ALA A 63 14.25 5.75 -21.02
C ALA A 63 14.36 4.24 -21.27
N ASP A 64 14.51 3.45 -20.20
CA ASP A 64 14.92 2.05 -20.29
C ASP A 64 13.77 1.08 -19.97
N HIS A 65 12.72 1.54 -19.25
CA HIS A 65 11.53 0.75 -18.86
C HIS A 65 11.87 -0.59 -18.22
N ASP A 66 12.83 -0.60 -17.30
CA ASP A 66 13.40 -1.81 -16.69
C ASP A 66 12.85 -2.13 -15.29
N VAL A 67 11.95 -1.27 -14.76
CA VAL A 67 11.30 -1.43 -13.44
C VAL A 67 9.91 -2.01 -13.61
N PHE A 68 9.58 -3.01 -12.77
CA PHE A 68 8.31 -3.73 -12.82
C PHE A 68 7.73 -3.93 -11.42
N ASP A 69 6.56 -3.35 -11.14
CA ASP A 69 5.82 -3.58 -9.90
C ASP A 69 4.77 -4.68 -10.08
N VAL A 70 4.90 -5.76 -9.32
CA VAL A 70 3.95 -6.89 -9.37
C VAL A 70 2.67 -6.61 -8.56
N SER A 71 2.66 -5.57 -7.74
CA SER A 71 1.58 -5.25 -6.83
C SER A 71 0.64 -4.18 -7.41
N LEU A 72 -0.21 -3.64 -6.57
CA LEU A 72 -1.12 -2.56 -6.91
C LEU A 72 -0.36 -1.23 -6.99
N PRO A 73 -0.52 -0.43 -8.07
CA PRO A 73 -0.01 0.93 -8.10
C PRO A 73 -0.51 1.75 -6.90
N ILE A 74 0.41 2.28 -6.10
CA ILE A 74 0.12 2.90 -4.79
C ILE A 74 -0.85 4.07 -4.91
N ALA A 75 -0.73 4.88 -5.96
CA ALA A 75 -1.62 6.02 -6.15
C ALA A 75 -3.10 5.62 -6.20
N ASP A 76 -3.41 4.42 -6.71
CA ASP A 76 -4.77 3.95 -6.93
C ASP A 76 -5.41 3.23 -5.73
N GLU A 77 -4.66 3.00 -4.67
CA GLU A 77 -5.10 2.20 -3.52
C GLU A 77 -6.41 2.70 -2.89
N MET A 78 -6.60 4.01 -2.80
CA MET A 78 -7.79 4.62 -2.19
C MET A 78 -8.94 4.86 -3.17
N VAL A 79 -8.78 4.53 -4.46
CA VAL A 79 -9.82 4.75 -5.48
C VAL A 79 -11.12 4.00 -5.16
N PRO A 80 -11.14 2.73 -4.70
CA PRO A 80 -12.37 2.06 -4.31
C PRO A 80 -13.11 2.76 -3.15
N PHE A 81 -12.38 3.33 -2.19
CA PHE A 81 -12.97 4.12 -1.11
C PHE A 81 -13.65 5.38 -1.63
N VAL A 82 -13.00 6.11 -2.55
CA VAL A 82 -13.60 7.31 -3.17
C VAL A 82 -14.85 6.96 -3.97
N HIS A 83 -14.82 5.87 -4.75
CA HIS A 83 -15.98 5.38 -5.50
C HIS A 83 -17.14 5.00 -4.57
N TRP A 84 -16.84 4.39 -3.42
CA TRP A 84 -17.87 4.12 -2.43
C TRP A 84 -18.47 5.42 -1.86
N ILE A 85 -17.67 6.42 -1.48
CA ILE A 85 -18.18 7.74 -1.07
C ILE A 85 -19.07 8.35 -2.16
N ALA A 86 -18.67 8.27 -3.42
CA ALA A 86 -19.45 8.77 -4.55
C ALA A 86 -20.80 8.05 -4.70
N SER A 87 -20.89 6.77 -4.34
CA SER A 87 -22.13 5.98 -4.40
C SER A 87 -23.12 6.26 -3.28
N LEU A 88 -22.67 6.88 -2.18
CA LEU A 88 -23.55 7.22 -1.05
C LEU A 88 -24.57 8.29 -1.45
N PRO A 89 -25.79 8.27 -0.87
CA PRO A 89 -26.71 9.41 -0.94
C PRO A 89 -26.02 10.71 -0.47
N ALA A 90 -26.33 11.84 -1.08
CA ALA A 90 -25.69 13.12 -0.75
C ALA A 90 -25.83 13.52 0.74
N SER A 91 -26.92 13.11 1.40
CA SER A 91 -27.14 13.32 2.84
C SER A 91 -26.22 12.49 3.74
N GLU A 92 -25.69 11.38 3.23
CA GLU A 92 -24.83 10.45 3.97
C GLU A 92 -23.33 10.71 3.73
N ARG A 93 -22.99 11.43 2.66
CA ARG A 93 -21.59 11.76 2.35
C ARG A 93 -20.98 12.66 3.43
N PRO A 94 -19.71 12.47 3.79
CA PRO A 94 -18.98 13.48 4.54
C PRO A 94 -19.01 14.82 3.79
N LYS A 95 -19.11 15.92 4.52
CA LYS A 95 -19.08 17.27 3.92
C LYS A 95 -17.70 17.90 3.99
N THR A 96 -16.91 17.53 5.00
CA THR A 96 -15.59 18.06 5.26
C THR A 96 -14.56 16.93 5.37
N ALA A 97 -13.34 17.17 4.89
CA ALA A 97 -12.27 16.19 4.96
C ALA A 97 -10.94 16.84 5.35
N ALA A 98 -10.15 16.10 6.10
CA ALA A 98 -8.78 16.42 6.49
C ALA A 98 -7.81 15.41 5.87
N TYR A 99 -6.69 15.91 5.34
CA TYR A 99 -5.66 15.15 4.64
C TYR A 99 -4.29 15.42 5.28
N PRO A 100 -4.01 14.90 6.48
CA PRO A 100 -2.66 14.88 7.04
C PRO A 100 -1.82 13.82 6.33
N MET A 101 -0.63 14.17 5.82
CA MET A 101 0.23 13.28 5.04
C MET A 101 1.64 13.26 5.62
N ALA A 102 2.17 12.09 5.95
CA ALA A 102 3.58 11.94 6.23
C ALA A 102 4.38 12.15 4.93
N GLN A 103 5.49 12.89 4.98
CA GLN A 103 6.38 13.12 3.85
C GLN A 103 7.09 11.81 3.48
N ASP A 104 6.44 11.00 2.67
CA ASP A 104 6.94 9.69 2.25
C ASP A 104 6.40 9.35 0.86
N PRO A 105 7.22 8.81 -0.06
CA PRO A 105 6.79 8.46 -1.41
C PRO A 105 5.63 7.47 -1.49
N PHE A 106 5.46 6.63 -0.47
CA PHE A 106 4.33 5.71 -0.35
C PHE A 106 3.07 6.41 0.18
N ALA A 107 3.20 7.24 1.22
CA ALA A 107 2.05 7.77 1.97
C ALA A 107 1.31 8.91 1.27
N ASP A 108 2.04 9.77 0.50
CA ASP A 108 1.48 10.98 -0.08
C ASP A 108 0.59 10.73 -1.32
N PRO A 109 0.99 9.91 -2.32
CA PRO A 109 0.28 9.80 -3.60
C PRO A 109 -1.16 9.34 -3.47
N PRO A 110 -1.50 8.28 -2.72
CA PRO A 110 -2.89 7.82 -2.61
C PRO A 110 -3.79 8.85 -1.91
N VAL A 111 -3.26 9.59 -0.92
CA VAL A 111 -4.01 10.64 -0.23
C VAL A 111 -4.22 11.85 -1.14
N GLN A 112 -3.22 12.26 -1.92
CA GLN A 112 -3.33 13.37 -2.88
C GLN A 112 -4.34 13.05 -3.99
N LEU A 113 -4.33 11.82 -4.52
CA LEU A 113 -5.33 11.39 -5.50
C LEU A 113 -6.73 11.34 -4.87
N ALA A 114 -6.87 10.76 -3.69
CA ALA A 114 -8.14 10.73 -2.97
C ALA A 114 -8.66 12.16 -2.70
N GLN A 115 -7.82 13.09 -2.24
CA GLN A 115 -8.17 14.50 -2.05
C GLN A 115 -8.70 15.12 -3.34
N THR A 116 -7.97 14.94 -4.45
CA THR A 116 -8.37 15.48 -5.76
C THR A 116 -9.73 14.95 -6.21
N LEU A 117 -9.96 13.65 -6.06
CA LEU A 117 -11.21 13.01 -6.46
C LEU A 117 -12.38 13.40 -5.53
N LEU A 118 -12.15 13.48 -4.22
CA LEU A 118 -13.18 13.87 -3.24
C LEU A 118 -13.57 15.34 -3.37
N GLN A 119 -12.65 16.22 -3.76
CA GLN A 119 -12.96 17.63 -4.09
C GLN A 119 -13.91 17.72 -5.29
N LYS A 120 -13.77 16.86 -6.32
CA LYS A 120 -14.73 16.78 -7.43
C LYS A 120 -16.13 16.37 -6.97
N LEU A 121 -16.24 15.64 -5.85
CA LEU A 121 -17.50 15.31 -5.18
C LEU A 121 -18.00 16.42 -4.23
N ARG A 122 -17.34 17.57 -4.22
CA ARG A 122 -17.63 18.76 -3.39
C ARG A 122 -17.43 18.56 -1.88
N LEU A 123 -16.57 17.64 -1.46
CA LEU A 123 -16.11 17.60 -0.08
C LEU A 123 -15.19 18.79 0.16
N GLN A 124 -15.46 19.55 1.21
CA GLN A 124 -14.63 20.70 1.58
C GLN A 124 -13.35 20.21 2.27
N THR A 125 -12.19 20.58 1.76
CA THR A 125 -10.92 20.38 2.47
C THR A 125 -10.82 21.40 3.61
N VAL A 126 -10.76 20.92 4.85
CA VAL A 126 -10.60 21.75 6.06
C VAL A 126 -9.20 21.65 6.64
N TYR A 127 -8.42 20.66 6.22
CA TYR A 127 -7.00 20.50 6.54
C TYR A 127 -6.30 19.73 5.41
N SER A 128 -5.14 20.19 4.99
CA SER A 128 -4.24 19.46 4.11
C SER A 128 -2.82 19.92 4.40
N ASN A 129 -1.98 19.01 4.86
CA ASN A 129 -0.60 19.33 5.20
C ASN A 129 0.29 18.09 5.11
N ILE A 130 1.50 18.28 4.58
CA ILE A 130 2.57 17.29 4.59
C ILE A 130 3.47 17.60 5.78
N PHE A 131 3.68 16.60 6.63
CA PHE A 131 4.54 16.69 7.81
C PHE A 131 5.72 15.70 7.70
N PRO A 132 6.87 15.98 8.34
CA PRO A 132 8.01 15.06 8.30
C PRO A 132 7.62 13.66 8.78
N SER A 133 8.01 12.63 8.04
CA SER A 133 7.70 11.22 8.35
C SER A 133 8.41 10.71 9.61
N VAL A 134 9.52 11.34 10.00
CA VAL A 134 10.26 11.00 11.21
C VAL A 134 10.26 12.20 12.15
N VAL A 135 9.42 12.13 13.17
CA VAL A 135 9.29 13.17 14.22
C VAL A 135 9.22 12.51 15.59
N ALA A 136 9.55 13.26 16.63
CA ALA A 136 9.46 12.79 18.02
C ALA A 136 8.01 12.50 18.45
N THR A 137 7.04 13.21 17.86
CA THR A 137 5.61 13.05 18.14
C THR A 137 4.77 13.65 17.01
N TYR A 138 3.64 13.03 16.71
CA TYR A 138 2.64 13.52 15.74
C TYR A 138 1.49 14.30 16.43
N LYS A 139 1.61 14.57 17.72
CA LYS A 139 0.52 15.16 18.51
C LYS A 139 0.07 16.52 17.96
N ALA A 140 0.99 17.38 17.59
CA ALA A 140 0.65 18.73 17.09
C ALA A 140 -0.17 18.66 15.79
N GLN A 141 0.20 17.77 14.85
CA GLN A 141 -0.53 17.55 13.61
C GLN A 141 -1.93 16.97 13.88
N ALA A 142 -2.00 15.98 14.77
CA ALA A 142 -3.27 15.34 15.13
C ALA A 142 -4.22 16.32 15.85
N ASP A 143 -3.70 17.16 16.77
CA ASP A 143 -4.49 18.20 17.45
C ASP A 143 -5.05 19.22 16.43
N GLN A 144 -4.26 19.63 15.44
CA GLN A 144 -4.72 20.52 14.37
C GLN A 144 -5.85 19.88 13.55
N VAL A 145 -5.73 18.61 13.20
CA VAL A 145 -6.81 17.87 12.49
C VAL A 145 -8.06 17.80 13.36
N ALA A 146 -7.95 17.41 14.63
CA ALA A 146 -9.07 17.33 15.54
C ALA A 146 -9.80 18.68 15.70
N ALA A 147 -9.05 19.78 15.80
CA ALA A 147 -9.61 21.13 15.92
C ALA A 147 -10.48 21.55 14.70
N THR A 148 -10.29 20.94 13.52
CA THR A 148 -11.13 21.22 12.34
C THR A 148 -12.52 20.62 12.43
N GLY A 149 -12.73 19.58 13.23
CA GLY A 149 -13.98 18.80 13.26
C GLY A 149 -14.30 18.11 11.94
N ALA A 150 -13.28 17.75 11.14
CA ALA A 150 -13.46 17.08 9.85
C ALA A 150 -14.30 15.81 9.99
N GLN A 151 -15.25 15.60 9.07
CA GLN A 151 -16.08 14.38 9.09
C GLN A 151 -15.35 13.17 8.51
N LEU A 152 -14.39 13.39 7.62
CA LEU A 152 -13.52 12.38 7.04
C LEU A 152 -12.06 12.73 7.35
N VAL A 153 -11.30 11.74 7.80
CA VAL A 153 -9.83 11.82 7.87
C VAL A 153 -9.25 10.80 6.90
N VAL A 154 -8.39 11.27 6.01
CA VAL A 154 -7.58 10.46 5.10
C VAL A 154 -6.13 10.69 5.50
N LEU A 155 -5.56 9.75 6.23
CA LEU A 155 -4.22 9.86 6.81
C LEU A 155 -3.19 9.17 5.91
N GLY A 156 -2.25 9.93 5.39
CA GLY A 156 -1.02 9.40 4.79
C GLY A 156 -0.08 8.94 5.89
N SER A 157 0.00 7.64 6.10
CA SER A 157 0.82 6.99 7.13
C SER A 157 1.61 5.84 6.54
N THR A 158 2.73 5.50 7.16
CA THR A 158 3.61 4.40 6.77
C THR A 158 3.62 3.27 7.78
N ASP A 159 3.06 3.49 9.00
CA ASP A 159 3.23 2.55 10.11
C ASP A 159 2.17 2.69 11.21
N VAL A 160 2.14 1.69 12.10
CA VAL A 160 1.29 1.68 13.29
C VAL A 160 1.57 2.85 14.26
N PRO A 161 2.82 3.23 14.57
CA PRO A 161 3.12 4.37 15.43
C PRO A 161 2.45 5.67 14.99
N THR A 162 2.49 6.00 13.70
CA THR A 162 1.85 7.20 13.15
C THR A 162 0.33 7.17 13.37
N VAL A 163 -0.34 6.10 12.93
CA VAL A 163 -1.81 5.99 13.05
C VAL A 163 -2.24 6.01 14.51
N SER A 164 -1.55 5.26 15.38
CA SER A 164 -1.88 5.19 16.80
C SER A 164 -1.70 6.52 17.51
N ALA A 165 -0.71 7.33 17.10
CA ALA A 165 -0.51 8.67 17.65
C ALA A 165 -1.68 9.61 17.30
N PHE A 166 -2.15 9.58 16.05
CA PHE A 166 -3.34 10.33 15.63
C PHE A 166 -4.59 9.88 16.39
N MET A 167 -4.82 8.58 16.50
CA MET A 167 -5.98 8.03 17.19
C MET A 167 -6.00 8.42 18.68
N ARG A 168 -4.87 8.31 19.37
CA ARG A 168 -4.75 8.75 20.79
C ARG A 168 -5.00 10.23 20.97
N ALA A 169 -4.49 11.08 20.07
CA ALA A 169 -4.75 12.51 20.14
C ALA A 169 -6.23 12.82 19.89
N PHE A 170 -6.89 12.15 18.95
CA PHE A 170 -8.32 12.30 18.69
C PHE A 170 -9.17 11.87 19.89
N GLU A 171 -8.82 10.75 20.52
CA GLU A 171 -9.45 10.31 21.77
C GLU A 171 -9.31 11.35 22.88
N GLN A 172 -8.09 11.87 23.13
CA GLN A 172 -7.82 12.90 24.13
C GLN A 172 -8.59 14.21 23.87
N GLN A 173 -8.82 14.55 22.60
CA GLN A 173 -9.58 15.73 22.18
C GLN A 173 -11.10 15.49 22.12
N HIS A 174 -11.58 14.28 22.47
CA HIS A 174 -12.97 13.87 22.32
C HIS A 174 -13.50 14.06 20.88
N TYR A 175 -12.61 13.94 19.89
CA TYR A 175 -12.94 14.06 18.48
C TYR A 175 -13.02 12.67 17.85
N THR A 176 -14.17 12.34 17.26
CA THR A 176 -14.38 11.11 16.49
C THR A 176 -14.81 11.49 15.08
N PRO A 177 -13.96 11.32 14.04
CA PRO A 177 -14.39 11.53 12.66
C PRO A 177 -15.46 10.52 12.29
N LYS A 178 -16.40 10.88 11.42
CA LYS A 178 -17.38 9.94 10.88
C LYS A 178 -16.71 8.78 10.15
N LEU A 179 -15.65 9.06 9.39
CA LEU A 179 -14.86 8.08 8.65
C LEU A 179 -13.37 8.36 8.86
N PHE A 180 -12.61 7.26 9.00
CA PHE A 180 -11.16 7.33 9.10
C PHE A 180 -10.53 6.22 8.25
N ILE A 181 -9.73 6.61 7.26
CA ILE A 181 -8.89 5.72 6.44
C ILE A 181 -7.44 6.16 6.56
N ALA A 182 -6.53 5.21 6.70
CA ALA A 182 -5.09 5.42 6.73
C ALA A 182 -4.41 4.64 5.60
N ALA A 183 -3.32 5.15 5.03
CA ALA A 183 -2.62 4.51 3.91
C ALA A 183 -1.97 3.18 4.34
N ALA A 184 -1.38 3.13 5.53
CA ALA A 184 -0.84 1.91 6.14
C ALA A 184 -0.93 1.97 7.66
N GLY A 185 -0.68 0.83 8.33
CA GLY A 185 -0.68 0.67 9.79
C GLY A 185 -1.84 -0.18 10.29
N PRO A 186 -3.12 0.09 9.92
CA PRO A 186 -4.24 -0.77 10.32
C PRO A 186 -4.19 -2.20 9.77
N ASP A 187 -3.50 -2.44 8.67
CA ASP A 187 -3.20 -3.73 8.04
C ASP A 187 -2.27 -4.62 8.87
N GLN A 188 -1.53 -4.05 9.83
CA GLN A 188 -0.52 -4.74 10.63
C GLN A 188 -1.13 -5.62 11.78
N GLY A 189 -2.36 -6.03 11.65
CA GLY A 189 -3.00 -7.06 12.46
C GLY A 189 -2.92 -6.81 13.96
N GLY A 190 -2.34 -7.77 14.69
CA GLY A 190 -2.19 -7.70 16.15
C GLY A 190 -1.33 -6.55 16.65
N ALA A 191 -0.35 -6.08 15.87
CA ALA A 191 0.46 -4.93 16.24
C ALA A 191 -0.39 -3.66 16.32
N PHE A 192 -1.29 -3.46 15.35
CA PHE A 192 -2.20 -2.32 15.34
C PHE A 192 -3.19 -2.38 16.52
N THR A 193 -3.89 -3.50 16.69
CA THR A 193 -4.89 -3.63 17.77
C THR A 193 -4.28 -3.57 19.17
N SER A 194 -3.03 -4.03 19.34
CA SER A 194 -2.29 -3.88 20.60
C SER A 194 -1.93 -2.41 20.88
N ALA A 195 -1.66 -1.62 19.85
CA ALA A 195 -1.29 -0.20 19.99
C ALA A 195 -2.48 0.71 20.29
N VAL A 196 -3.67 0.41 19.73
CA VAL A 196 -4.84 1.33 19.81
C VAL A 196 -5.98 0.77 20.67
N GLY A 197 -5.96 -0.50 21.02
CA GLY A 197 -7.06 -1.22 21.65
C GLY A 197 -8.08 -1.73 20.61
N MET A 198 -8.61 -2.94 20.87
CA MET A 198 -9.53 -3.63 19.95
C MET A 198 -10.79 -2.80 19.64
N GLY A 199 -11.39 -2.19 20.67
CA GLY A 199 -12.59 -1.35 20.51
C GLY A 199 -12.32 -0.07 19.71
N ASN A 200 -11.15 0.53 19.88
CA ASN A 200 -10.76 1.74 19.17
C ASN A 200 -10.43 1.49 17.69
N ALA A 201 -10.02 0.26 17.36
CA ALA A 201 -9.78 -0.13 15.98
C ALA A 201 -11.06 -0.16 15.14
N ASP A 202 -12.22 -0.40 15.74
CA ASP A 202 -13.49 -0.54 15.02
C ASP A 202 -13.81 0.70 14.16
N GLY A 203 -14.12 0.44 12.89
CA GLY A 203 -14.43 1.47 11.90
C GLY A 203 -13.21 2.05 11.19
N ILE A 204 -11.98 1.75 11.63
CA ILE A 204 -10.75 2.22 10.96
C ILE A 204 -10.54 1.41 9.67
N MET A 205 -10.23 2.13 8.58
CA MET A 205 -10.05 1.56 7.24
C MET A 205 -8.60 1.69 6.77
N VAL A 206 -8.22 0.79 5.86
CA VAL A 206 -6.94 0.80 5.15
C VAL A 206 -7.14 0.19 3.76
N PRO A 207 -6.49 0.73 2.70
CA PRO A 207 -6.42 0.07 1.41
C PRO A 207 -5.39 -1.06 1.43
N ASP A 208 -5.52 -2.03 0.52
CA ASP A 208 -4.50 -3.05 0.27
C ASP A 208 -4.79 -3.77 -1.05
N GLY A 209 -3.77 -4.37 -1.68
CA GLY A 209 -3.88 -5.21 -2.87
C GLY A 209 -4.13 -6.69 -2.58
N TRP A 210 -3.92 -7.13 -1.33
CA TRP A 210 -4.04 -8.53 -0.95
C TRP A 210 -4.41 -8.70 0.54
N PHE A 211 -4.92 -9.90 0.88
CA PHE A 211 -5.20 -10.31 2.27
C PHE A 211 -5.21 -11.84 2.42
N PRO A 212 -5.00 -12.41 3.63
CA PRO A 212 -4.92 -13.86 3.85
C PRO A 212 -6.16 -14.66 3.42
N GLY A 213 -7.31 -14.02 3.36
CA GLY A 213 -8.57 -14.58 2.88
C GLY A 213 -8.76 -14.54 1.35
N TYR A 214 -7.79 -14.03 0.60
CA TYR A 214 -7.87 -13.90 -0.85
C TYR A 214 -8.14 -15.25 -1.52
N ARG A 215 -9.15 -15.29 -2.39
CA ARG A 215 -9.68 -16.55 -2.95
C ARG A 215 -8.89 -17.05 -4.15
N ASN A 216 -7.61 -17.25 -3.97
CA ASN A 216 -6.70 -17.84 -4.92
C ASN A 216 -6.09 -19.10 -4.30
N ALA A 217 -6.06 -20.23 -5.02
CA ALA A 217 -5.51 -21.47 -4.50
C ALA A 217 -4.01 -21.36 -4.17
N ALA A 218 -3.26 -20.64 -4.98
CA ALA A 218 -1.84 -20.35 -4.77
C ALA A 218 -1.63 -19.50 -3.51
N SER A 219 -2.47 -18.46 -3.29
CA SER A 219 -2.46 -17.64 -2.08
C SER A 219 -2.69 -18.48 -0.83
N LYS A 220 -3.72 -19.31 -0.82
CA LYS A 220 -3.99 -20.22 0.31
C LYS A 220 -2.84 -21.19 0.59
N GLN A 221 -2.18 -21.67 -0.46
CA GLN A 221 -1.02 -22.55 -0.32
C GLN A 221 0.16 -21.77 0.27
N MET A 222 0.47 -20.58 -0.23
CA MET A 222 1.53 -19.71 0.27
C MET A 222 1.33 -19.41 1.76
N VAL A 223 0.12 -19.00 2.18
CA VAL A 223 -0.19 -18.74 3.60
C VAL A 223 0.07 -19.95 4.47
N ARG A 224 -0.38 -21.17 4.05
CA ARG A 224 -0.11 -22.40 4.79
C ARG A 224 1.40 -22.70 4.90
N GLN A 225 2.14 -22.55 3.80
CA GLN A 225 3.57 -22.80 3.77
C GLN A 225 4.34 -21.81 4.63
N TYR A 226 3.95 -20.53 4.59
CA TYR A 226 4.54 -19.48 5.40
C TYR A 226 4.36 -19.76 6.89
N VAL A 227 3.13 -20.04 7.32
CA VAL A 227 2.82 -20.35 8.73
C VAL A 227 3.53 -21.63 9.18
N ALA A 228 3.59 -22.66 8.34
CA ALA A 228 4.30 -23.90 8.66
C ALA A 228 5.81 -23.69 8.85
N ARG A 229 6.40 -22.75 8.11
CA ARG A 229 7.85 -22.47 8.15
C ARG A 229 8.26 -21.48 9.24
N TYR A 230 7.45 -20.44 9.44
CA TYR A 230 7.82 -19.30 10.29
C TYR A 230 6.94 -19.17 11.55
N GLY A 231 5.91 -19.96 11.68
CA GLY A 231 4.94 -19.88 12.79
C GLY A 231 3.89 -18.78 12.56
N GLY A 232 3.21 -18.43 13.64
CA GLY A 232 2.13 -17.45 13.61
C GLY A 232 0.78 -18.04 13.20
N THR A 233 -0.11 -17.19 12.72
CA THR A 233 -1.47 -17.56 12.26
C THR A 233 -1.69 -17.13 10.84
N ALA A 234 -2.63 -17.75 10.13
CA ALA A 234 -2.97 -17.38 8.76
C ALA A 234 -3.44 -15.91 8.66
N SER A 235 -4.17 -15.41 9.65
CA SER A 235 -4.62 -14.01 9.71
C SER A 235 -3.52 -13.01 10.06
N GLY A 236 -2.37 -13.47 10.49
CA GLY A 236 -1.19 -12.63 10.77
C GLY A 236 -0.22 -12.50 9.59
N VAL A 237 -0.49 -13.19 8.47
CA VAL A 237 0.28 -13.00 7.23
C VAL A 237 -0.22 -11.72 6.57
N ASN A 238 0.65 -10.72 6.40
CA ASN A 238 0.32 -9.45 5.77
C ASN A 238 0.58 -9.44 4.25
N ALA A 239 0.23 -8.34 3.59
CA ALA A 239 0.41 -8.18 2.14
C ALA A 239 1.88 -8.21 1.73
N ASP A 240 2.81 -7.65 2.52
CA ASP A 240 4.25 -7.63 2.20
C ASP A 240 4.79 -9.03 1.89
N VAL A 241 4.27 -10.06 2.60
CA VAL A 241 4.65 -11.47 2.33
C VAL A 241 4.17 -11.94 0.97
N ALA A 242 2.94 -11.56 0.58
CA ALA A 242 2.37 -11.92 -0.72
C ALA A 242 3.06 -11.17 -1.86
N GLU A 243 3.41 -9.93 -1.65
CA GLU A 243 4.17 -9.07 -2.58
C GLU A 243 5.54 -9.67 -2.87
N ALA A 244 6.33 -9.93 -1.83
CA ALA A 244 7.65 -10.55 -1.98
C ALA A 244 7.57 -11.93 -2.64
N TYR A 245 6.54 -12.73 -2.32
CA TYR A 245 6.32 -14.02 -2.95
C TYR A 245 5.96 -13.88 -4.44
N SER A 246 5.15 -12.88 -4.78
CA SER A 246 4.74 -12.59 -6.16
C SER A 246 5.92 -12.17 -7.03
N VAL A 247 6.87 -11.40 -6.50
CA VAL A 247 8.13 -11.06 -7.20
C VAL A 247 8.83 -12.33 -7.64
N GLY A 248 9.02 -13.29 -6.72
CA GLY A 248 9.62 -14.58 -7.03
C GLY A 248 8.86 -15.37 -8.11
N GLN A 249 7.52 -15.36 -8.05
CA GLN A 249 6.68 -16.04 -9.06
C GLN A 249 6.78 -15.41 -10.44
N VAL A 250 6.81 -14.09 -10.52
CA VAL A 250 6.92 -13.36 -11.80
C VAL A 250 8.29 -13.62 -12.44
N ILE A 251 9.36 -13.51 -11.66
CA ILE A 251 10.70 -13.80 -12.15
C ILE A 251 10.84 -15.27 -12.60
N GLU A 252 10.32 -16.21 -11.82
CA GLU A 252 10.33 -17.63 -12.23
C GLU A 252 9.66 -17.85 -13.58
N GLN A 253 8.51 -17.24 -13.82
CA GLN A 253 7.81 -17.31 -15.09
C GLN A 253 8.62 -16.66 -16.22
N ALA A 254 9.21 -15.50 -15.98
CA ALA A 254 10.04 -14.81 -16.96
C ALA A 254 11.28 -15.61 -17.35
N VAL A 255 12.03 -16.12 -16.37
CA VAL A 255 13.22 -16.96 -16.61
C VAL A 255 12.87 -18.23 -17.39
N LYS A 256 11.77 -18.89 -17.04
CA LYS A 256 11.29 -20.07 -17.79
C LYS A 256 10.92 -19.74 -19.22
N ALA A 257 10.26 -18.63 -19.47
CA ALA A 257 9.81 -18.22 -20.80
C ALA A 257 10.99 -17.79 -21.69
N THR A 258 11.97 -17.12 -21.14
CA THR A 258 13.16 -16.62 -21.88
C THR A 258 14.28 -17.65 -21.99
N GLY A 259 14.21 -18.73 -21.20
CA GLY A 259 15.20 -19.80 -21.18
C GLY A 259 16.49 -19.46 -20.44
N GLY A 260 16.48 -18.44 -19.55
CA GLY A 260 17.65 -18.03 -18.77
C GLY A 260 17.50 -16.66 -18.10
N THR A 261 18.60 -16.15 -17.59
CA THR A 261 18.69 -14.91 -16.80
C THR A 261 19.19 -13.70 -17.63
N ASP A 262 19.05 -13.74 -18.96
CA ASP A 262 19.36 -12.61 -19.84
C ASP A 262 18.34 -11.47 -19.56
N ASN A 263 18.81 -10.40 -18.94
CA ASN A 263 17.96 -9.31 -18.48
C ASN A 263 17.24 -8.60 -19.63
N SER A 264 17.87 -8.44 -20.80
CA SER A 264 17.22 -7.79 -21.95
C SER A 264 16.05 -8.61 -22.50
N LYS A 265 16.16 -9.95 -22.47
CA LYS A 265 15.07 -10.84 -22.83
C LYS A 265 13.96 -10.82 -21.78
N ILE A 266 14.32 -10.76 -20.48
CA ILE A 266 13.35 -10.67 -19.38
C ILE A 266 12.57 -9.36 -19.49
N ILE A 267 13.20 -8.21 -19.67
CA ILE A 267 12.54 -6.90 -19.87
C ILE A 267 11.60 -6.97 -21.06
N SER A 268 12.08 -7.47 -22.23
CA SER A 268 11.24 -7.60 -23.43
C SER A 268 10.03 -8.54 -23.21
N PHE A 269 10.21 -9.62 -22.46
CA PHE A 269 9.13 -10.55 -22.13
C PHE A 269 8.10 -9.89 -21.19
N LEU A 270 8.53 -9.19 -20.17
CA LEU A 270 7.62 -8.53 -19.21
C LEU A 270 6.81 -7.43 -19.90
N HIS A 271 7.36 -6.72 -20.88
CA HIS A 271 6.64 -5.73 -21.71
C HIS A 271 5.85 -6.33 -22.88
N SER A 272 5.86 -7.64 -23.10
CA SER A 272 5.16 -8.26 -24.23
C SER A 272 3.63 -8.21 -24.14
N GLY A 273 3.06 -7.70 -23.04
CA GLY A 273 1.63 -7.71 -22.74
C GLY A 273 1.12 -9.06 -22.23
N VAL A 274 2.04 -9.98 -21.90
CA VAL A 274 1.69 -11.27 -21.28
C VAL A 274 1.00 -11.03 -19.94
N THR A 275 0.02 -11.88 -19.62
CA THR A 275 -0.56 -11.92 -18.28
C THR A 275 0.09 -13.05 -17.50
N LEU A 276 0.78 -12.70 -16.44
CA LEU A 276 1.42 -13.61 -15.48
C LEU A 276 0.49 -13.90 -14.32
N THR A 277 0.81 -14.89 -13.52
CA THR A 277 0.02 -15.29 -12.35
C THR A 277 0.83 -15.13 -11.07
N SER A 278 0.17 -14.65 -10.02
CA SER A 278 0.78 -14.54 -8.71
C SER A 278 -0.20 -14.92 -7.59
N VAL A 279 0.29 -14.97 -6.36
CA VAL A 279 -0.57 -15.15 -5.19
C VAL A 279 -1.48 -13.95 -4.95
N GLN A 280 -1.15 -12.77 -5.48
CA GLN A 280 -1.99 -11.58 -5.45
C GLN A 280 -3.03 -11.54 -6.58
N GLY A 281 -2.94 -12.43 -7.56
CA GLY A 281 -3.81 -12.46 -8.73
C GLY A 281 -3.03 -12.31 -10.05
N PRO A 282 -3.68 -11.80 -11.11
CA PRO A 282 -3.01 -11.58 -12.39
C PRO A 282 -2.01 -10.42 -12.29
N VAL A 283 -0.91 -10.55 -13.02
CA VAL A 283 0.10 -9.50 -13.20
C VAL A 283 0.22 -9.22 -14.69
N LYS A 284 -0.03 -7.98 -15.09
CA LYS A 284 0.13 -7.52 -16.47
C LYS A 284 0.69 -6.11 -16.44
N PHE A 285 1.92 -5.98 -16.88
CA PHE A 285 2.60 -4.70 -16.88
C PHE A 285 2.13 -3.80 -18.02
N ASP A 286 1.99 -2.53 -17.71
CA ASP A 286 1.77 -1.47 -18.67
C ASP A 286 3.10 -0.98 -19.28
N ALA A 287 3.08 0.14 -20.01
CA ALA A 287 4.27 0.69 -20.64
C ALA A 287 5.31 1.23 -19.62
N LEU A 288 4.89 1.59 -18.41
CA LEU A 288 5.79 2.06 -17.35
C LEU A 288 6.30 0.92 -16.47
N GLY A 289 5.72 -0.28 -16.57
CA GLY A 289 6.05 -1.43 -15.74
C GLY A 289 5.16 -1.57 -14.49
N GLU A 290 4.08 -0.80 -14.38
CA GLU A 290 3.10 -0.94 -13.31
C GLU A 290 2.10 -2.06 -13.61
N ASN A 291 1.62 -2.79 -12.58
CA ASN A 291 0.65 -3.86 -12.76
C ASN A 291 -0.77 -3.31 -12.95
N GLY A 292 -1.15 -3.03 -14.19
CA GLY A 292 -2.50 -2.57 -14.53
C GLY A 292 -3.63 -3.61 -14.34
N ALA A 293 -3.30 -4.86 -13.97
CA ALA A 293 -4.28 -5.91 -13.69
C ALA A 293 -4.54 -6.11 -12.19
N ALA A 294 -3.81 -5.42 -11.33
CA ALA A 294 -3.98 -5.50 -9.89
C ALA A 294 -5.32 -4.93 -9.43
N ALA A 295 -5.86 -5.46 -8.34
CA ALA A 295 -7.11 -5.02 -7.75
C ALA A 295 -6.87 -4.34 -6.41
N ALA A 296 -7.49 -3.17 -6.21
CA ALA A 296 -7.51 -2.49 -4.92
C ALA A 296 -8.69 -2.97 -4.07
N PHE A 297 -8.44 -3.19 -2.80
CA PHE A 297 -9.45 -3.51 -1.79
C PHE A 297 -9.40 -2.48 -0.68
N ILE A 298 -10.55 -2.28 0.02
CA ILE A 298 -10.56 -1.57 1.30
C ILE A 298 -10.94 -2.55 2.39
N PHE A 299 -10.14 -2.53 3.43
CA PHE A 299 -10.34 -3.30 4.64
C PHE A 299 -10.81 -2.40 5.77
N GLN A 300 -11.54 -2.97 6.70
CA GLN A 300 -12.02 -2.29 7.89
C GLN A 300 -11.97 -3.21 9.10
N TRP A 301 -11.49 -2.67 10.21
CA TRP A 301 -11.65 -3.31 11.50
C TRP A 301 -13.11 -3.28 11.93
N ARG A 302 -13.66 -4.46 12.28
CA ARG A 302 -15.05 -4.65 12.68
C ARG A 302 -15.14 -5.70 13.76
N HIS A 303 -15.58 -5.31 14.96
CA HIS A 303 -15.77 -6.21 16.10
C HIS A 303 -14.55 -7.10 16.35
N GLY A 304 -13.36 -6.49 16.34
CA GLY A 304 -12.09 -7.15 16.56
C GLY A 304 -11.58 -8.01 15.40
N SER A 305 -12.21 -7.95 14.23
CA SER A 305 -11.80 -8.67 13.03
C SER A 305 -11.47 -7.73 11.89
N PHE A 306 -10.43 -8.04 11.15
CA PHE A 306 -10.01 -7.32 9.96
C PHE A 306 -10.72 -7.92 8.73
N ASN A 307 -11.53 -7.13 8.05
CA ASN A 307 -12.42 -7.62 7.00
C ASN A 307 -12.34 -6.77 5.74
N GLN A 308 -12.38 -7.41 4.57
CA GLN A 308 -12.63 -6.72 3.32
C GLN A 308 -14.05 -6.14 3.31
N VAL A 309 -14.17 -4.85 3.01
CA VAL A 309 -15.45 -4.15 2.89
C VAL A 309 -15.71 -3.62 1.48
N LEU A 310 -14.68 -3.33 0.70
CA LEU A 310 -14.79 -2.89 -0.70
C LEU A 310 -13.87 -3.70 -1.62
N PRO A 311 -14.28 -3.95 -2.87
CA PRO A 311 -15.61 -3.66 -3.41
C PRO A 311 -16.70 -4.49 -2.71
N THR A 312 -17.92 -3.91 -2.63
CA THR A 312 -19.08 -4.60 -2.05
C THR A 312 -19.56 -5.73 -2.96
N GLY A 313 -20.18 -6.76 -2.35
CA GLY A 313 -20.75 -7.88 -3.11
C GLY A 313 -19.73 -8.87 -3.64
N THR A 314 -18.45 -8.68 -3.40
CA THR A 314 -17.43 -9.69 -3.65
C THR A 314 -17.51 -10.78 -2.59
N ALA A 315 -17.16 -11.99 -3.00
CA ALA A 315 -17.23 -13.13 -2.10
C ALA A 315 -16.26 -12.95 -0.92
N GLY A 316 -16.80 -12.80 0.29
CA GLY A 316 -16.06 -12.56 1.53
C GLY A 316 -16.10 -11.11 2.02
N SER A 317 -16.57 -10.16 1.19
CA SER A 317 -16.81 -8.80 1.66
C SER A 317 -17.94 -8.75 2.69
N VAL A 318 -17.77 -7.89 3.68
CA VAL A 318 -18.78 -7.63 4.71
C VAL A 318 -19.29 -6.20 4.60
N GLN A 319 -20.44 -5.93 5.22
CA GLN A 319 -21.03 -4.58 5.19
C GLN A 319 -20.12 -3.58 5.91
N ILE A 320 -19.87 -2.44 5.30
CA ILE A 320 -19.05 -1.36 5.85
C ILE A 320 -19.72 -0.69 7.06
N ILE A 321 -18.95 -0.36 8.08
CA ILE A 321 -19.35 0.56 9.15
C ILE A 321 -19.19 1.97 8.58
N SER A 322 -20.32 2.62 8.25
CA SER A 322 -20.37 3.93 7.60
C SER A 322 -20.23 5.11 8.57
N THR A 323 -20.09 4.82 9.86
CA THR A 323 -19.80 5.82 10.91
C THR A 323 -18.95 5.15 11.98
N LYS A 324 -17.73 5.65 12.16
CA LYS A 324 -16.82 5.12 13.18
C LYS A 324 -17.48 5.18 14.57
N PRO A 325 -17.49 4.09 15.34
CA PRO A 325 -17.92 4.12 16.73
C PRO A 325 -17.10 5.12 17.56
N PRO A 326 -17.68 5.68 18.62
CA PRO A 326 -16.94 6.46 19.60
C PRO A 326 -15.72 5.68 20.13
N TRP A 327 -14.73 6.41 20.65
CA TRP A 327 -13.59 5.79 21.31
C TRP A 327 -14.06 4.99 22.52
N ALA A 328 -13.47 3.82 22.73
CA ALA A 328 -13.75 3.01 23.91
C ALA A 328 -13.18 3.70 25.15
N SER A 329 -14.02 3.86 26.17
CA SER A 329 -13.62 4.44 27.47
C SER A 329 -12.77 3.48 28.29
#